data_f3a031983d8f086905fee45e83c5b826
#
_entry.id   f3a031983d8f086905fee45e83c5b826
#
_cell.length_a   1.000
_cell.length_b   1.000
_cell.length_c   1.000
_cell.angle_alpha   90.00
_cell.angle_beta   90.00
_cell.angle_gamma   90.00
#
_symmetry.space_group_name_H-M   'P 1'
#
loop_
_entity.id
_entity.type
_entity.pdbx_description
1 polymer ?
#
loop_
_entity_poly.entity_id
_entity_poly.type
_entity_poly.pdbx_seq_one_letter_code
_entity_poly.pdbx_strand_id
1 'polypeptide(L)'
;MSTTPPQTNDFGGTPLVSLQAIAEAIRANGTDCEIMGDSSTEIRGVAIDSRKAAATCLFICKGAGFKPTFLKNAIASGAAAYLCQGELNEQDKLTAPADLAAAAAGTPAIVAADVRRAMATASKVAYGDPSAALNIVGITGTKGKTTTSYMLHAIMDAAEVSTSILGSIETDDGIEEFESCNTTPESPDLWRHLSNTVASGRAHMVMEVSSQALKYDRVLGLTLNIACFLNIGRDHISPAEHPTFEDYFESKLRIFDQCKCAVVNLGTEHVGEVMAAAKAAPQLFTVGVDRKNADLAASNVRTVKGGIEFDIAESSKLAAAAGEADAQASTHTVRLSIAGLFNAENALCAIACARLLGIGWNAIEQGLSHVRVPGRMEIIASPNEPITAIVDYAHNKLSFETLFKSLKKEYPGQQIIAIFGAPGGKAYERREVLPQTAGAYADLLIYAEEDPAHDRVEDICAEMSNNTPEGVAHEIIYDREEAFKRAVEVAHESGKPTVIAFLAKGEEELQHRGDNFEPIKSDSAIAHEVLGA
;
A
#
# COMPACT_ATOMS: atom_id res chain seq x y z
N MET A 1 0.06 17.55 -18.37
CA MET A 1 1.51 17.30 -18.55
C MET A 1 1.87 16.25 -17.53
N SER A 2 2.37 15.09 -17.95
CA SER A 2 2.74 14.01 -17.03
C SER A 2 3.80 14.53 -16.06
N THR A 3 3.46 14.70 -14.80
CA THR A 3 4.38 15.02 -13.71
C THR A 3 5.07 13.75 -13.19
N THR A 4 5.60 12.94 -14.11
CA THR A 4 6.60 11.96 -13.70
C THR A 4 7.87 12.77 -13.41
N PRO A 5 8.39 12.80 -12.18
CA PRO A 5 9.64 13.50 -11.89
C PRO A 5 10.75 12.98 -12.81
N PRO A 6 11.74 13.79 -13.16
CA PRO A 6 12.88 13.37 -13.95
C PRO A 6 13.63 12.33 -13.13
N GLN A 7 13.34 11.05 -13.38
CA GLN A 7 14.15 9.97 -12.82
C GLN A 7 15.52 10.10 -13.46
N THR A 8 16.51 10.45 -12.66
CA THR A 8 17.89 10.43 -13.10
C THR A 8 18.22 8.99 -13.48
N ASN A 9 18.47 8.75 -14.77
CA ASN A 9 18.94 7.45 -15.28
C ASN A 9 20.39 7.18 -14.84
N ASP A 10 20.80 7.77 -13.73
CA ASP A 10 22.12 7.60 -13.16
C ASP A 10 22.03 6.57 -12.01
N PHE A 11 22.53 5.37 -12.30
CA PHE A 11 22.75 4.35 -11.28
C PHE A 11 23.99 4.67 -10.41
N GLY A 12 24.36 5.96 -10.30
CA GLY A 12 25.50 6.46 -9.56
C GLY A 12 25.50 5.94 -8.11
N GLY A 13 26.65 5.43 -7.68
CA GLY A 13 26.82 4.87 -6.34
C GLY A 13 26.54 3.37 -6.23
N THR A 14 25.85 2.74 -7.19
CA THR A 14 25.68 1.27 -7.18
C THR A 14 26.97 0.55 -7.62
N PRO A 15 27.27 -0.65 -7.08
CA PRO A 15 28.46 -1.39 -7.47
C PRO A 15 28.37 -1.88 -8.92
N LEU A 16 29.53 -2.05 -9.58
CA LEU A 16 29.63 -2.81 -10.82
C LEU A 16 29.69 -4.29 -10.46
N VAL A 17 28.82 -5.09 -11.07
CA VAL A 17 28.78 -6.55 -10.89
C VAL A 17 28.81 -7.25 -12.25
N SER A 18 29.46 -8.40 -12.36
CA SER A 18 29.49 -9.15 -13.62
C SER A 18 28.15 -9.87 -13.85
N LEU A 19 27.81 -10.08 -15.12
CA LEU A 19 26.65 -10.88 -15.52
C LEU A 19 26.75 -12.30 -14.95
N GLN A 20 27.98 -12.85 -14.83
CA GLN A 20 28.27 -14.13 -14.18
C GLN A 20 27.83 -14.13 -12.71
N ALA A 21 28.20 -13.12 -11.94
CA ALA A 21 27.83 -13.02 -10.52
C ALA A 21 26.30 -12.95 -10.31
N ILE A 22 25.61 -12.24 -11.19
CA ILE A 22 24.14 -12.17 -11.17
C ILE A 22 23.54 -13.56 -11.46
N ALA A 23 24.02 -14.27 -12.48
CA ALA A 23 23.52 -15.60 -12.83
C ALA A 23 23.81 -16.64 -11.73
N GLU A 24 24.97 -16.58 -11.08
CA GLU A 24 25.30 -17.43 -9.93
C GLU A 24 24.34 -17.19 -8.76
N ALA A 25 24.03 -15.93 -8.45
CA ALA A 25 23.06 -15.61 -7.41
C ALA A 25 21.64 -16.09 -7.75
N ILE A 26 21.22 -15.96 -9.03
CA ILE A 26 19.92 -16.49 -9.49
C ILE A 26 19.85 -18.00 -9.28
N ARG A 27 20.88 -18.75 -9.66
CA ARG A 27 20.95 -20.21 -9.45
C ARG A 27 20.97 -20.57 -7.96
N ALA A 28 21.76 -19.85 -7.16
CA ALA A 28 21.81 -20.06 -5.71
C ALA A 28 20.46 -19.80 -5.02
N ASN A 29 19.62 -18.95 -5.61
CA ASN A 29 18.25 -18.70 -5.15
C ASN A 29 17.20 -19.69 -5.73
N GLY A 30 17.66 -20.79 -6.34
CA GLY A 30 16.81 -21.88 -6.82
C GLY A 30 16.10 -21.63 -8.14
N THR A 31 16.59 -20.70 -8.97
CA THR A 31 16.07 -20.44 -10.31
C THR A 31 17.11 -20.84 -11.35
N ASP A 32 16.76 -21.78 -12.22
CA ASP A 32 17.65 -22.19 -13.32
C ASP A 32 17.81 -21.05 -14.31
N CYS A 33 19.05 -20.81 -14.75
CA CYS A 33 19.34 -19.83 -15.79
C CYS A 33 20.61 -20.16 -16.57
N GLU A 34 20.67 -19.69 -17.82
CA GLU A 34 21.82 -19.78 -18.70
C GLU A 34 22.30 -18.40 -19.12
N ILE A 35 23.61 -18.26 -19.32
CA ILE A 35 24.20 -17.03 -19.89
C ILE A 35 24.44 -17.24 -21.37
N MET A 36 23.98 -16.29 -22.17
CA MET A 36 24.29 -16.18 -23.60
C MET A 36 25.22 -14.98 -23.83
N GLY A 37 26.34 -15.22 -24.48
CA GLY A 37 27.34 -14.17 -24.76
C GLY A 37 28.39 -14.01 -23.66
N ASP A 38 28.91 -12.80 -23.51
CA ASP A 38 30.03 -12.52 -22.59
C ASP A 38 29.55 -12.42 -21.12
N SER A 39 29.92 -13.41 -20.32
CA SER A 39 29.59 -13.49 -18.90
C SER A 39 30.33 -12.46 -18.03
N SER A 40 31.41 -11.85 -18.55
CA SER A 40 32.17 -10.82 -17.85
C SER A 40 31.56 -9.41 -17.99
N THR A 41 30.49 -9.27 -18.79
CA THR A 41 29.78 -8.00 -18.98
C THR A 41 29.43 -7.37 -17.64
N GLU A 42 29.87 -6.13 -17.45
CA GLU A 42 29.64 -5.37 -16.22
C GLU A 42 28.25 -4.72 -16.22
N ILE A 43 27.53 -4.91 -15.14
CA ILE A 43 26.16 -4.42 -14.91
C ILE A 43 26.15 -3.44 -13.75
N ARG A 44 25.45 -2.32 -13.95
CA ARG A 44 25.12 -1.36 -12.91
C ARG A 44 23.64 -1.01 -13.03
N GLY A 45 22.84 -1.42 -12.03
CA GLY A 45 21.41 -1.20 -11.99
C GLY A 45 20.59 -2.08 -12.94
N VAL A 46 19.28 -2.01 -12.80
CA VAL A 46 18.30 -2.82 -13.53
C VAL A 46 17.14 -1.94 -14.00
N ALA A 47 16.69 -2.15 -15.24
CA ALA A 47 15.56 -1.40 -15.81
C ALA A 47 14.50 -2.35 -16.39
N ILE A 48 13.22 -2.01 -16.21
CA ILE A 48 12.05 -2.70 -16.81
C ILE A 48 11.33 -1.85 -17.86
N ASP A 49 11.64 -0.56 -17.92
CA ASP A 49 11.14 0.39 -18.91
C ASP A 49 12.29 0.83 -19.81
N SER A 50 12.15 0.60 -21.13
CA SER A 50 13.19 0.96 -22.08
C SER A 50 13.51 2.46 -22.13
N ARG A 51 12.59 3.32 -21.69
CA ARG A 51 12.80 4.77 -21.57
C ARG A 51 13.70 5.15 -20.39
N LYS A 52 13.82 4.23 -19.41
CA LYS A 52 14.67 4.36 -18.22
C LYS A 52 15.99 3.59 -18.36
N ALA A 53 16.17 2.87 -19.45
CA ALA A 53 17.41 2.15 -19.69
C ALA A 53 18.57 3.14 -19.88
N ALA A 54 19.70 2.82 -19.27
CA ALA A 54 20.94 3.62 -19.32
C ALA A 54 22.15 2.73 -19.53
N ALA A 55 23.33 3.36 -19.73
CA ALA A 55 24.58 2.64 -19.89
C ALA A 55 24.84 1.66 -18.74
N THR A 56 25.32 0.46 -19.09
CA THR A 56 25.64 -0.64 -18.15
C THR A 56 24.45 -1.26 -17.42
N CYS A 57 23.19 -0.89 -17.68
CA CYS A 57 22.06 -1.54 -17.02
C CYS A 57 21.75 -2.94 -17.58
N LEU A 58 21.16 -3.79 -16.73
CA LEU A 58 20.49 -5.04 -17.13
C LEU A 58 19.04 -4.72 -17.45
N PHE A 59 18.62 -4.93 -18.70
CA PHE A 59 17.24 -4.69 -19.10
C PHE A 59 16.38 -5.96 -18.95
N ILE A 60 15.22 -5.87 -18.32
CA ILE A 60 14.33 -7.01 -18.06
C ILE A 60 13.23 -7.08 -19.11
N CYS A 61 13.17 -8.18 -19.85
CA CYS A 61 12.14 -8.48 -20.83
C CYS A 61 10.98 -9.24 -20.18
N LYS A 62 9.98 -8.53 -19.61
CA LYS A 62 8.85 -9.18 -18.94
C LYS A 62 7.51 -8.48 -19.18
N GLY A 63 6.44 -9.24 -18.97
CA GLY A 63 5.06 -8.75 -18.98
C GLY A 63 4.30 -9.11 -20.24
N ALA A 64 2.96 -9.24 -20.13
CA ALA A 64 2.08 -9.63 -21.24
C ALA A 64 2.09 -8.62 -22.41
N GLY A 65 2.35 -7.35 -22.13
CA GLY A 65 2.47 -6.28 -23.12
C GLY A 65 3.87 -6.07 -23.66
N PHE A 66 4.84 -6.93 -23.31
CA PHE A 66 6.22 -6.77 -23.76
C PHE A 66 6.34 -6.96 -25.28
N LYS A 67 7.15 -6.09 -25.91
CA LYS A 67 7.44 -6.15 -27.36
C LYS A 67 8.94 -6.15 -27.57
N PRO A 68 9.49 -6.92 -28.54
CA PRO A 68 10.93 -6.93 -28.85
C PRO A 68 11.51 -5.56 -29.20
N THR A 69 10.65 -4.62 -29.65
CA THR A 69 11.07 -3.23 -29.90
C THR A 69 11.51 -2.50 -28.62
N PHE A 70 10.98 -2.88 -27.44
CA PHE A 70 11.42 -2.30 -26.17
C PHE A 70 12.85 -2.72 -25.83
N LEU A 71 13.22 -3.99 -26.12
CA LEU A 71 14.60 -4.44 -25.98
C LEU A 71 15.54 -3.69 -26.92
N LYS A 72 15.16 -3.49 -28.20
CA LYS A 72 15.95 -2.71 -29.16
C LYS A 72 16.18 -1.29 -28.65
N ASN A 73 15.15 -0.65 -28.12
CA ASN A 73 15.26 0.71 -27.58
C ASN A 73 16.16 0.75 -26.35
N ALA A 74 16.05 -0.22 -25.43
CA ALA A 74 16.90 -0.30 -24.26
C ALA A 74 18.39 -0.48 -24.64
N ILE A 75 18.69 -1.34 -25.59
CA ILE A 75 20.05 -1.53 -26.11
C ILE A 75 20.58 -0.24 -26.77
N ALA A 76 19.73 0.42 -27.57
CA ALA A 76 20.09 1.72 -28.17
C ALA A 76 20.35 2.81 -27.12
N SER A 77 19.73 2.72 -25.93
CA SER A 77 19.97 3.60 -24.77
C SER A 77 21.18 3.17 -23.93
N GLY A 78 21.86 2.07 -24.28
CA GLY A 78 23.11 1.64 -23.64
C GLY A 78 22.98 0.46 -22.67
N ALA A 79 21.84 -0.24 -22.61
CA ALA A 79 21.72 -1.46 -21.83
C ALA A 79 22.81 -2.47 -22.24
N ALA A 80 23.61 -2.93 -21.26
CA ALA A 80 24.76 -3.79 -21.52
C ALA A 80 24.38 -5.27 -21.68
N ALA A 81 23.28 -5.68 -21.06
CA ALA A 81 22.74 -7.03 -21.14
C ALA A 81 21.22 -7.02 -20.94
N TYR A 82 20.58 -8.16 -21.20
CA TYR A 82 19.16 -8.34 -20.88
C TYR A 82 18.88 -9.64 -20.11
N LEU A 83 17.75 -9.68 -19.41
CA LEU A 83 17.20 -10.86 -18.74
C LEU A 83 15.82 -11.16 -19.34
N CYS A 84 15.58 -12.41 -19.74
CA CYS A 84 14.29 -12.83 -20.29
C CYS A 84 13.83 -14.18 -19.74
N GLN A 85 12.53 -14.47 -19.93
CA GLN A 85 11.98 -15.81 -19.77
C GLN A 85 12.60 -16.74 -20.81
N GLY A 86 13.08 -17.88 -20.36
CA GLY A 86 13.64 -18.93 -21.23
C GLY A 86 12.59 -19.88 -21.77
N GLU A 87 12.91 -20.47 -22.92
CA GLU A 87 12.24 -21.61 -23.52
C GLU A 87 13.21 -22.79 -23.57
N LEU A 88 12.72 -24.01 -23.32
CA LEU A 88 13.56 -25.21 -23.44
C LEU A 88 13.72 -25.58 -24.93
N ASN A 89 14.95 -25.78 -25.34
CA ASN A 89 15.24 -26.31 -26.68
C ASN A 89 15.17 -27.86 -26.70
N GLU A 90 15.44 -28.45 -27.86
CA GLU A 90 15.43 -29.92 -28.06
C GLU A 90 16.46 -30.70 -27.17
N GLN A 91 17.42 -30.04 -26.56
CA GLN A 91 18.42 -30.58 -25.65
C GLN A 91 18.13 -30.23 -24.18
N ASP A 92 16.92 -29.83 -23.85
CA ASP A 92 16.47 -29.38 -22.50
C ASP A 92 17.30 -28.22 -21.91
N LYS A 93 17.87 -27.36 -22.78
CA LYS A 93 18.57 -26.14 -22.36
C LYS A 93 17.71 -24.91 -22.53
N LEU A 94 17.81 -23.99 -21.56
CA LEU A 94 17.16 -22.68 -21.65
C LEU A 94 17.78 -21.84 -22.78
N THR A 95 16.94 -21.34 -23.66
CA THR A 95 17.30 -20.42 -24.74
C THR A 95 16.36 -19.23 -24.78
N ALA A 96 16.87 -18.09 -25.25
CA ALA A 96 16.04 -16.90 -25.46
C ALA A 96 15.04 -17.16 -26.60
N PRO A 97 13.80 -16.65 -26.50
CA PRO A 97 12.85 -16.63 -27.61
C PRO A 97 13.47 -16.05 -28.87
N ALA A 98 13.18 -16.66 -30.02
CA ALA A 98 13.86 -16.33 -31.29
C ALA A 98 13.70 -14.85 -31.70
N ASP A 99 12.57 -14.25 -31.44
CA ASP A 99 12.29 -12.85 -31.70
C ASP A 99 13.09 -11.90 -30.78
N LEU A 100 13.32 -12.28 -29.52
CA LEU A 100 14.19 -11.55 -28.58
C LEU A 100 15.66 -11.69 -28.98
N ALA A 101 16.09 -12.91 -29.31
CA ALA A 101 17.46 -13.13 -29.78
C ALA A 101 17.78 -12.34 -31.04
N ALA A 102 16.82 -12.26 -32.00
CA ALA A 102 16.95 -11.43 -33.20
C ALA A 102 16.94 -9.93 -32.88
N ALA A 103 16.14 -9.49 -31.88
CA ALA A 103 16.09 -8.09 -31.46
C ALA A 103 17.35 -7.65 -30.73
N ALA A 104 18.01 -8.56 -30.02
CA ALA A 104 19.17 -8.30 -29.17
C ALA A 104 20.48 -8.08 -29.94
N ALA A 105 20.56 -8.49 -31.23
CA ALA A 105 21.72 -8.27 -32.09
C ALA A 105 23.08 -8.70 -31.47
N GLY A 106 23.10 -9.79 -30.69
CA GLY A 106 24.30 -10.31 -30.02
C GLY A 106 24.61 -9.72 -28.63
N THR A 107 23.74 -8.87 -28.09
CA THR A 107 23.85 -8.38 -26.71
C THR A 107 23.80 -9.55 -25.72
N PRO A 108 24.70 -9.62 -24.72
CA PRO A 108 24.70 -10.66 -23.69
C PRO A 108 23.38 -10.77 -22.94
N ALA A 109 23.03 -11.99 -22.50
CA ALA A 109 21.76 -12.25 -21.81
C ALA A 109 21.90 -13.25 -20.67
N ILE A 110 21.00 -13.10 -19.68
CA ILE A 110 20.58 -14.18 -18.78
C ILE A 110 19.23 -14.66 -19.24
N VAL A 111 19.11 -15.96 -19.50
CA VAL A 111 17.87 -16.63 -19.87
C VAL A 111 17.43 -17.50 -18.71
N ALA A 112 16.31 -17.16 -18.05
CA ALA A 112 15.90 -17.76 -16.80
C ALA A 112 14.60 -18.57 -16.94
N ALA A 113 14.48 -19.65 -16.18
CA ALA A 113 13.28 -20.47 -16.10
C ALA A 113 12.08 -19.70 -15.49
N ASP A 114 12.37 -18.73 -14.62
CA ASP A 114 11.39 -17.81 -14.04
C ASP A 114 11.97 -16.39 -14.04
N VAL A 115 11.52 -15.57 -14.98
CA VAL A 115 12.02 -14.21 -15.15
C VAL A 115 11.69 -13.28 -13.96
N ARG A 116 10.59 -13.54 -13.22
CA ARG A 116 10.22 -12.69 -12.08
C ARG A 116 11.13 -12.94 -10.88
N ARG A 117 11.36 -14.21 -10.54
CA ARG A 117 12.30 -14.60 -9.49
C ARG A 117 13.72 -14.18 -9.82
N ALA A 118 14.13 -14.39 -11.08
CA ALA A 118 15.44 -13.97 -11.57
C ALA A 118 15.60 -12.44 -11.52
N MET A 119 14.58 -11.67 -11.89
CA MET A 119 14.57 -10.21 -11.81
C MET A 119 14.76 -9.72 -10.37
N ALA A 120 14.04 -10.31 -9.40
CA ALA A 120 14.16 -9.91 -7.99
C ALA A 120 15.59 -10.14 -7.48
N THR A 121 16.17 -11.31 -7.78
CA THR A 121 17.55 -11.66 -7.39
C THR A 121 18.57 -10.78 -8.11
N ALA A 122 18.41 -10.56 -9.42
CA ALA A 122 19.28 -9.69 -10.21
C ALA A 122 19.28 -8.26 -9.68
N SER A 123 18.11 -7.74 -9.33
CA SER A 123 17.99 -6.40 -8.75
C SER A 123 18.71 -6.30 -7.40
N LYS A 124 18.51 -7.26 -6.50
CA LYS A 124 19.25 -7.31 -5.23
C LYS A 124 20.77 -7.22 -5.44
N VAL A 125 21.30 -8.06 -6.33
CA VAL A 125 22.74 -8.13 -6.61
C VAL A 125 23.26 -6.86 -7.26
N ALA A 126 22.54 -6.33 -8.25
CA ALA A 126 22.94 -5.13 -8.99
C ALA A 126 22.95 -3.86 -8.12
N TYR A 127 22.14 -3.82 -7.05
CA TYR A 127 22.13 -2.73 -6.07
C TYR A 127 22.97 -3.02 -4.80
N GLY A 128 23.67 -4.18 -4.73
CA GLY A 128 24.59 -4.51 -3.64
C GLY A 128 23.93 -4.83 -2.30
N ASP A 129 22.69 -5.33 -2.32
CA ASP A 129 21.90 -5.68 -1.11
C ASP A 129 21.83 -4.55 -0.06
N PRO A 130 21.30 -3.38 -0.40
CA PRO A 130 21.20 -2.26 0.56
C PRO A 130 20.30 -2.58 1.76
N SER A 131 19.42 -3.60 1.67
CA SER A 131 18.53 -4.00 2.78
C SER A 131 19.28 -4.45 4.03
N ALA A 132 20.53 -4.90 3.89
CA ALA A 132 21.37 -5.31 5.03
C ALA A 132 21.76 -4.14 5.95
N ALA A 133 21.75 -2.91 5.44
CA ALA A 133 22.06 -1.69 6.19
C ALA A 133 20.83 -0.99 6.78
N LEU A 134 19.62 -1.49 6.50
CA LEU A 134 18.35 -0.86 6.85
C LEU A 134 17.55 -1.66 7.88
N ASN A 135 16.79 -0.96 8.70
CA ASN A 135 15.69 -1.50 9.49
C ASN A 135 14.40 -1.35 8.68
N ILE A 136 13.90 -2.44 8.11
CA ILE A 136 12.76 -2.43 7.22
C ILE A 136 11.53 -3.02 7.93
N VAL A 137 10.45 -2.25 7.98
CA VAL A 137 9.13 -2.70 8.46
C VAL A 137 8.22 -2.92 7.26
N GLY A 138 7.83 -4.16 7.01
CA GLY A 138 6.86 -4.52 5.98
C GLY A 138 5.47 -4.73 6.57
N ILE A 139 4.48 -4.00 6.06
CA ILE A 139 3.10 -4.03 6.56
C ILE A 139 2.19 -4.65 5.52
N THR A 140 1.51 -5.75 5.87
CA THR A 140 0.50 -6.39 5.01
C THR A 140 -0.85 -6.50 5.71
N GLY A 141 -1.88 -6.67 4.93
CA GLY A 141 -3.25 -6.81 5.37
C GLY A 141 -4.22 -6.52 4.23
N THR A 142 -5.48 -6.87 4.37
CA THR A 142 -6.51 -6.46 3.40
C THR A 142 -6.73 -4.97 3.49
N LYS A 143 -6.92 -4.43 4.70
CA LYS A 143 -7.15 -3.00 4.98
C LYS A 143 -6.15 -2.48 6.02
N GLY A 144 -5.99 -1.16 6.08
CA GLY A 144 -5.23 -0.48 7.13
C GLY A 144 -3.73 -0.32 6.86
N LYS A 145 -3.16 -0.88 5.79
CA LYS A 145 -1.71 -0.78 5.48
C LYS A 145 -1.22 0.67 5.46
N THR A 146 -1.82 1.50 4.63
CA THR A 146 -1.47 2.92 4.49
C THR A 146 -1.63 3.66 5.81
N THR A 147 -2.75 3.48 6.50
CA THR A 147 -2.99 4.12 7.80
C THR A 147 -1.93 3.73 8.82
N THR A 148 -1.58 2.43 8.89
CA THR A 148 -0.56 1.93 9.82
C THR A 148 0.84 2.42 9.45
N SER A 149 1.19 2.49 8.15
CA SER A 149 2.49 3.01 7.72
C SER A 149 2.66 4.49 8.05
N TYR A 150 1.62 5.31 7.86
CA TYR A 150 1.64 6.72 8.26
C TYR A 150 1.68 6.92 9.78
N MET A 151 0.94 6.10 10.55
CA MET A 151 1.04 6.13 12.01
C MET A 151 2.46 5.81 12.49
N LEU A 152 3.08 4.78 11.93
CA LEU A 152 4.46 4.43 12.27
C LEU A 152 5.43 5.53 11.82
N HIS A 153 5.26 6.09 10.63
CA HIS A 153 6.09 7.19 10.13
C HIS A 153 5.99 8.42 11.06
N ALA A 154 4.77 8.82 11.44
CA ALA A 154 4.57 9.93 12.38
C ALA A 154 5.19 9.69 13.77
N ILE A 155 5.19 8.45 14.25
CA ILE A 155 5.89 8.07 15.48
C ILE A 155 7.41 8.21 15.31
N MET A 156 7.96 7.77 14.18
CA MET A 156 9.38 7.87 13.87
C MET A 156 9.81 9.34 13.77
N ASP A 157 9.01 10.18 13.11
CA ASP A 157 9.25 11.63 13.02
C ASP A 157 9.24 12.31 14.40
N ALA A 158 8.27 11.96 15.25
CA ALA A 158 8.21 12.46 16.63
C ALA A 158 9.41 12.00 17.49
N ALA A 159 10.04 10.90 17.10
CA ALA A 159 11.29 10.42 17.69
C ALA A 159 12.55 11.04 17.06
N GLU A 160 12.40 11.95 16.09
CA GLU A 160 13.49 12.53 15.28
C GLU A 160 14.31 11.48 14.52
N VAL A 161 13.67 10.38 14.12
CA VAL A 161 14.27 9.29 13.34
C VAL A 161 13.85 9.40 11.89
N SER A 162 14.75 9.87 11.03
CA SER A 162 14.52 9.99 9.60
C SER A 162 14.22 8.62 8.98
N THR A 163 13.03 8.49 8.39
CA THR A 163 12.50 7.21 7.90
C THR A 163 11.98 7.38 6.48
N SER A 164 12.28 6.44 5.61
CA SER A 164 11.70 6.36 4.26
C SER A 164 10.33 5.69 4.30
N ILE A 165 9.43 6.09 3.40
CA ILE A 165 8.11 5.49 3.25
C ILE A 165 7.89 5.03 1.80
N LEU A 166 7.40 3.79 1.63
CA LEU A 166 6.93 3.24 0.36
C LEU A 166 5.51 2.73 0.53
N GLY A 167 4.54 3.41 -0.05
CA GLY A 167 3.14 3.07 0.15
C GLY A 167 2.24 3.38 -1.02
N SER A 168 0.93 3.27 -0.79
CA SER A 168 -0.09 3.50 -1.83
C SER A 168 -0.27 4.98 -2.16
N ILE A 169 0.06 5.89 -1.25
CA ILE A 169 -0.08 7.33 -1.44
C ILE A 169 1.21 7.90 -2.01
N GLU A 170 2.32 7.68 -1.32
CA GLU A 170 3.60 8.29 -1.68
C GLU A 170 4.77 7.32 -1.54
N THR A 171 5.84 7.69 -2.22
CA THR A 171 7.19 7.13 -2.07
C THR A 171 8.12 8.28 -1.72
N ASP A 172 8.75 8.20 -0.53
CA ASP A 172 9.86 9.07 -0.12
C ASP A 172 11.03 8.21 0.35
N ASP A 173 12.10 8.15 -0.43
CA ASP A 173 13.31 7.38 -0.12
C ASP A 173 14.49 8.27 0.34
N GLY A 174 14.23 9.56 0.52
CA GLY A 174 15.19 10.57 0.93
C GLY A 174 15.97 11.21 -0.22
N ILE A 175 15.82 10.71 -1.44
CA ILE A 175 16.37 11.26 -2.69
C ILE A 175 15.24 11.57 -3.67
N GLU A 176 14.28 10.68 -3.79
CA GLU A 176 13.09 10.83 -4.61
C GLU A 176 11.84 10.90 -3.72
N GLU A 177 10.95 11.84 -4.02
CA GLU A 177 9.64 11.99 -3.38
C GLU A 177 8.58 12.21 -4.46
N PHE A 178 7.56 11.34 -4.50
CA PHE A 178 6.48 11.41 -5.49
C PHE A 178 5.26 10.59 -5.09
N GLU A 179 4.12 10.89 -5.71
CA GLU A 179 2.89 10.12 -5.59
C GLU A 179 3.07 8.71 -6.18
N SER A 180 2.73 7.68 -5.42
CA SER A 180 2.96 6.29 -5.81
C SER A 180 1.97 5.79 -6.86
N CYS A 181 2.47 5.11 -7.89
CA CYS A 181 1.63 4.41 -8.87
C CYS A 181 1.20 3.01 -8.41
N ASN A 182 1.92 2.41 -7.48
CA ASN A 182 1.68 1.05 -6.97
C ASN A 182 1.93 1.01 -5.47
N THR A 183 1.11 0.28 -4.74
CA THR A 183 1.30 0.05 -3.29
C THR A 183 2.69 -0.52 -2.95
N THR A 184 3.20 -1.41 -3.80
CA THR A 184 4.55 -1.99 -3.68
C THR A 184 5.17 -2.00 -5.06
N PRO A 185 6.31 -1.34 -5.28
CA PRO A 185 6.95 -1.25 -6.59
C PRO A 185 7.45 -2.61 -7.09
N GLU A 186 7.78 -2.69 -8.37
CA GLU A 186 8.48 -3.84 -8.95
C GLU A 186 9.91 -3.93 -8.39
N SER A 187 10.51 -5.12 -8.40
CA SER A 187 11.81 -5.36 -7.76
C SER A 187 12.91 -4.37 -8.17
N PRO A 188 13.10 -3.99 -9.45
CA PRO A 188 14.13 -3.02 -9.81
C PRO A 188 13.95 -1.66 -9.14
N ASP A 189 12.72 -1.15 -9.08
CA ASP A 189 12.43 0.12 -8.41
C ASP A 189 12.52 -0.04 -6.88
N LEU A 190 12.05 -1.15 -6.31
CA LEU A 190 12.19 -1.42 -4.88
C LEU A 190 13.66 -1.38 -4.43
N TRP A 191 14.54 -2.12 -5.11
CA TRP A 191 15.95 -2.16 -4.75
C TRP A 191 16.66 -0.82 -4.98
N ARG A 192 16.21 -0.02 -5.96
CA ARG A 192 16.67 1.36 -6.16
C ARG A 192 16.27 2.24 -4.98
N HIS A 193 15.01 2.20 -4.53
CA HIS A 193 14.56 2.97 -3.37
C HIS A 193 15.28 2.59 -2.07
N LEU A 194 15.58 1.30 -1.87
CA LEU A 194 16.42 0.86 -0.75
C LEU A 194 17.84 1.44 -0.84
N SER A 195 18.43 1.45 -2.04
CA SER A 195 19.74 2.05 -2.29
C SER A 195 19.73 3.57 -2.04
N ASN A 196 18.69 4.26 -2.50
CA ASN A 196 18.50 5.69 -2.26
C ASN A 196 18.36 5.99 -0.76
N THR A 197 17.57 5.17 -0.02
CA THR A 197 17.41 5.31 1.43
C THR A 197 18.76 5.25 2.14
N VAL A 198 19.62 4.28 1.79
CA VAL A 198 20.98 4.20 2.36
C VAL A 198 21.82 5.42 1.95
N ALA A 199 21.77 5.82 0.69
CA ALA A 199 22.54 6.95 0.17
C ALA A 199 22.11 8.30 0.78
N SER A 200 20.84 8.45 1.15
CA SER A 200 20.32 9.63 1.86
C SER A 200 20.74 9.70 3.32
N GLY A 201 21.37 8.64 3.85
CA GLY A 201 21.76 8.53 5.27
C GLY A 201 20.63 8.07 6.20
N ARG A 202 19.47 7.71 5.67
CA ARG A 202 18.37 7.11 6.45
C ARG A 202 18.69 5.65 6.77
N ALA A 203 18.33 5.21 7.96
CA ALA A 203 18.56 3.83 8.43
C ALA A 203 17.25 3.01 8.56
N HIS A 204 16.11 3.62 8.29
CA HIS A 204 14.79 3.03 8.48
C HIS A 204 13.93 3.19 7.24
N MET A 205 13.11 2.15 6.96
CA MET A 205 12.09 2.19 5.92
C MET A 205 10.82 1.52 6.42
N VAL A 206 9.68 2.18 6.20
CA VAL A 206 8.35 1.62 6.37
C VAL A 206 7.75 1.37 5.00
N MET A 207 7.31 0.14 4.71
CA MET A 207 6.74 -0.17 3.41
C MET A 207 5.45 -0.98 3.48
N GLU A 208 4.52 -0.64 2.62
CA GLU A 208 3.35 -1.49 2.38
C GLU A 208 3.73 -2.68 1.50
N VAL A 209 3.31 -3.89 1.92
CA VAL A 209 3.56 -5.13 1.18
C VAL A 209 2.23 -5.71 0.73
N SER A 210 1.90 -5.55 -0.56
CA SER A 210 0.67 -6.05 -1.15
C SER A 210 0.72 -7.57 -1.38
N SER A 211 -0.44 -8.22 -1.46
CA SER A 211 -0.52 -9.65 -1.79
C SER A 211 0.07 -9.96 -3.16
N GLN A 212 -0.13 -9.08 -4.14
CA GLN A 212 0.47 -9.23 -5.46
C GLN A 212 2.00 -9.12 -5.42
N ALA A 213 2.56 -8.25 -4.57
CA ALA A 213 4.01 -8.14 -4.40
C ALA A 213 4.62 -9.44 -3.88
N LEU A 214 3.94 -10.09 -2.94
CA LEU A 214 4.33 -11.39 -2.41
C LEU A 214 4.11 -12.53 -3.43
N LYS A 215 2.97 -12.52 -4.13
CA LYS A 215 2.64 -13.52 -5.17
C LYS A 215 3.63 -13.49 -6.33
N TYR A 216 3.99 -12.31 -6.79
CA TYR A 216 4.82 -12.11 -7.98
C TYR A 216 6.30 -11.85 -7.66
N ASP A 217 6.74 -12.22 -6.46
CA ASP A 217 8.14 -12.17 -6.02
C ASP A 217 8.80 -10.77 -6.10
N ARG A 218 7.99 -9.66 -6.03
CA ARG A 218 8.54 -8.29 -6.08
C ARG A 218 9.47 -7.99 -4.90
N VAL A 219 9.20 -8.60 -3.76
CA VAL A 219 9.95 -8.44 -2.50
C VAL A 219 10.84 -9.65 -2.18
N LEU A 220 11.02 -10.58 -3.12
CA LEU A 220 11.86 -11.77 -2.92
C LEU A 220 13.31 -11.36 -2.64
N GLY A 221 13.90 -11.98 -1.61
CA GLY A 221 15.26 -11.70 -1.18
C GLY A 221 15.41 -10.49 -0.26
N LEU A 222 14.32 -9.76 0.01
CA LEU A 222 14.30 -8.72 1.02
C LEU A 222 14.24 -9.35 2.42
N THR A 223 15.05 -8.85 3.34
CA THR A 223 14.96 -9.24 4.76
C THR A 223 14.25 -8.16 5.54
N LEU A 224 13.01 -8.43 5.94
CA LEU A 224 12.25 -7.53 6.82
C LEU A 224 12.75 -7.67 8.27
N ASN A 225 13.04 -6.57 8.94
CA ASN A 225 13.30 -6.59 10.38
C ASN A 225 12.00 -6.93 11.12
N ILE A 226 10.88 -6.34 10.66
CA ILE A 226 9.56 -6.60 11.21
C ILE A 226 8.58 -6.82 10.05
N ALA A 227 7.82 -7.91 10.10
CA ALA A 227 6.66 -8.17 9.25
C ALA A 227 5.39 -7.97 10.09
N CYS A 228 4.56 -7.01 9.73
CA CYS A 228 3.31 -6.71 10.42
C CYS A 228 2.12 -7.19 9.61
N PHE A 229 1.30 -8.08 10.19
CA PHE A 229 0.08 -8.61 9.60
C PHE A 229 -1.15 -8.02 10.30
N LEU A 230 -1.88 -7.14 9.58
CA LEU A 230 -3.00 -6.40 10.14
C LEU A 230 -4.29 -7.22 10.19
N ASN A 231 -4.71 -7.71 9.04
CA ASN A 231 -5.98 -8.43 8.89
C ASN A 231 -6.08 -9.14 7.54
N ILE A 232 -7.04 -10.07 7.46
CA ILE A 232 -7.45 -10.71 6.22
C ILE A 232 -8.98 -10.65 6.11
N GLY A 233 -9.48 -10.39 4.91
CA GLY A 233 -10.87 -10.44 4.55
C GLY A 233 -11.00 -10.62 3.03
N ARG A 234 -12.19 -10.90 2.51
CA ARG A 234 -12.39 -11.10 1.07
C ARG A 234 -12.21 -9.79 0.31
N ASP A 235 -11.20 -9.74 -0.54
CA ASP A 235 -10.87 -8.63 -1.43
C ASP A 235 -9.94 -9.13 -2.55
N HIS A 236 -9.78 -8.40 -3.64
CA HIS A 236 -8.87 -8.73 -4.75
C HIS A 236 -9.09 -10.12 -5.40
N ILE A 237 -10.29 -10.68 -5.28
CA ILE A 237 -10.60 -12.00 -5.86
C ILE A 237 -11.13 -11.80 -7.27
N SER A 238 -10.27 -12.01 -8.25
CA SER A 238 -10.58 -11.92 -9.67
C SER A 238 -9.61 -12.78 -10.49
N PRO A 239 -9.98 -13.20 -11.71
CA PRO A 239 -9.06 -13.93 -12.57
C PRO A 239 -7.75 -13.18 -12.89
N ALA A 240 -7.77 -11.85 -12.84
CA ALA A 240 -6.61 -11.00 -13.14
C ALA A 240 -5.66 -10.80 -11.94
N GLU A 241 -6.15 -10.98 -10.70
CA GLU A 241 -5.38 -10.76 -9.48
C GLU A 241 -5.16 -12.09 -8.71
N HIS A 242 -6.16 -12.48 -7.92
CA HIS A 242 -6.16 -13.74 -7.18
C HIS A 242 -7.39 -14.56 -7.58
N PRO A 243 -7.21 -15.76 -8.17
CA PRO A 243 -8.34 -16.55 -8.65
C PRO A 243 -9.24 -17.06 -7.51
N THR A 244 -8.69 -17.22 -6.29
CA THR A 244 -9.41 -17.67 -5.11
C THR A 244 -9.00 -16.89 -3.86
N PHE A 245 -9.81 -16.99 -2.80
CA PHE A 245 -9.46 -16.43 -1.50
C PHE A 245 -8.22 -17.11 -0.90
N GLU A 246 -8.09 -18.40 -1.10
CA GLU A 246 -6.95 -19.20 -0.63
C GLU A 246 -5.65 -18.70 -1.25
N ASP A 247 -5.60 -18.49 -2.59
CA ASP A 247 -4.43 -17.91 -3.27
C ASP A 247 -4.08 -16.51 -2.74
N TYR A 248 -5.10 -15.67 -2.47
CA TYR A 248 -4.92 -14.35 -1.87
C TYR A 248 -4.35 -14.43 -0.46
N PHE A 249 -4.90 -15.31 0.38
CA PHE A 249 -4.51 -15.48 1.76
C PHE A 249 -3.11 -16.07 1.87
N GLU A 250 -2.83 -17.19 1.18
CA GLU A 250 -1.51 -17.83 1.14
C GLU A 250 -0.43 -16.85 0.65
N SER A 251 -0.75 -16.04 -0.38
CA SER A 251 0.17 -15.02 -0.85
C SER A 251 0.57 -14.04 0.24
N LYS A 252 -0.37 -13.58 1.09
CA LYS A 252 -0.06 -12.67 2.20
C LYS A 252 0.76 -13.33 3.31
N LEU A 253 0.52 -14.61 3.59
CA LEU A 253 1.26 -15.34 4.62
C LEU A 253 2.76 -15.46 4.30
N ARG A 254 3.13 -15.41 3.02
CA ARG A 254 4.55 -15.43 2.58
C ARG A 254 5.39 -14.28 3.15
N ILE A 255 4.78 -13.22 3.71
CA ILE A 255 5.53 -12.14 4.36
C ILE A 255 6.39 -12.65 5.53
N PHE A 256 5.95 -13.72 6.19
CA PHE A 256 6.65 -14.29 7.34
C PHE A 256 7.88 -15.13 6.94
N ASP A 257 7.99 -15.54 5.68
CA ASP A 257 9.13 -16.35 5.20
C ASP A 257 10.45 -15.56 5.16
N GLN A 258 10.37 -14.22 5.21
CA GLN A 258 11.52 -13.35 5.02
C GLN A 258 11.61 -12.23 6.09
N CYS A 259 11.19 -12.52 7.33
CA CYS A 259 11.28 -11.56 8.44
C CYS A 259 12.04 -12.09 9.65
N LYS A 260 12.61 -11.17 10.43
CA LYS A 260 13.26 -11.49 11.72
C LYS A 260 12.24 -11.51 12.86
N CYS A 261 11.22 -10.67 12.78
CA CYS A 261 10.19 -10.52 13.79
C CYS A 261 8.81 -10.39 13.13
N ALA A 262 7.83 -11.11 13.63
CA ALA A 262 6.43 -11.02 13.22
C ALA A 262 5.62 -10.24 14.25
N VAL A 263 4.74 -9.33 13.80
CA VAL A 263 3.69 -8.67 14.59
C VAL A 263 2.35 -9.09 14.00
N VAL A 264 1.48 -9.70 14.80
CA VAL A 264 0.17 -10.21 14.36
C VAL A 264 -0.95 -9.56 15.16
N ASN A 265 -1.92 -8.96 14.46
CA ASN A 265 -3.17 -8.52 15.06
C ASN A 265 -4.10 -9.71 15.31
N LEU A 266 -4.43 -9.97 16.57
CA LEU A 266 -5.33 -11.04 17.00
C LEU A 266 -6.81 -10.78 16.67
N GLY A 267 -7.15 -9.58 16.19
CA GLY A 267 -8.46 -9.23 15.67
C GLY A 267 -8.74 -9.71 14.24
N THR A 268 -7.73 -10.25 13.55
CA THR A 268 -7.86 -10.73 12.16
C THR A 268 -8.77 -11.96 12.06
N GLU A 269 -9.49 -12.08 10.94
CA GLU A 269 -10.07 -13.38 10.55
C GLU A 269 -8.94 -14.40 10.34
N HIS A 270 -9.25 -15.69 10.39
CA HIS A 270 -8.26 -16.78 10.22
C HIS A 270 -7.03 -16.67 11.13
N VAL A 271 -7.19 -16.13 12.33
CA VAL A 271 -6.09 -15.87 13.27
C VAL A 271 -5.26 -17.13 13.57
N GLY A 272 -5.88 -18.32 13.58
CA GLY A 272 -5.18 -19.59 13.81
C GLY A 272 -4.13 -19.88 12.73
N GLU A 273 -4.49 -19.72 11.47
CA GLU A 273 -3.64 -19.94 10.31
C GLU A 273 -2.55 -18.86 10.22
N VAL A 274 -2.91 -17.58 10.48
CA VAL A 274 -1.94 -16.47 10.52
C VAL A 274 -0.89 -16.71 11.61
N MET A 275 -1.32 -17.07 12.82
CA MET A 275 -0.42 -17.39 13.93
C MET A 275 0.46 -18.62 13.63
N ALA A 276 -0.08 -19.63 12.92
CA ALA A 276 0.70 -20.78 12.51
C ALA A 276 1.82 -20.41 11.52
N ALA A 277 1.50 -19.60 10.52
CA ALA A 277 2.48 -19.10 9.55
C ALA A 277 3.52 -18.17 10.21
N ALA A 278 3.10 -17.29 11.11
CA ALA A 278 3.99 -16.36 11.81
C ALA A 278 5.05 -17.03 12.69
N LYS A 279 4.88 -18.33 13.05
CA LYS A 279 5.90 -19.11 13.75
C LYS A 279 7.16 -19.38 12.93
N ALA A 280 7.14 -19.13 11.62
CA ALA A 280 8.34 -19.16 10.79
C ALA A 280 9.33 -18.04 11.17
N ALA A 281 8.84 -16.92 11.70
CA ALA A 281 9.68 -15.84 12.18
C ALA A 281 10.42 -16.22 13.49
N PRO A 282 11.71 -15.83 13.66
CA PRO A 282 12.46 -16.04 14.89
C PRO A 282 11.81 -15.46 16.14
N GLN A 283 11.09 -14.34 15.99
CA GLN A 283 10.34 -13.68 17.07
C GLN A 283 8.92 -13.41 16.61
N LEU A 284 7.98 -13.52 17.54
CA LEU A 284 6.55 -13.28 17.29
C LEU A 284 5.95 -12.48 18.45
N PHE A 285 5.30 -11.36 18.10
CA PHE A 285 4.55 -10.52 19.01
C PHE A 285 3.10 -10.39 18.53
N THR A 286 2.20 -10.18 19.47
CA THR A 286 0.77 -10.12 19.22
C THR A 286 0.19 -8.81 19.71
N VAL A 287 -0.77 -8.27 18.97
CA VAL A 287 -1.52 -7.08 19.36
C VAL A 287 -3.02 -7.35 19.28
N GLY A 288 -3.85 -6.58 20.00
CA GLY A 288 -5.29 -6.68 19.81
C GLY A 288 -6.11 -5.84 20.79
N VAL A 289 -7.29 -5.41 20.33
CA VAL A 289 -8.27 -4.71 21.15
C VAL A 289 -9.04 -5.74 21.98
N ASP A 290 -9.18 -5.49 23.29
CA ASP A 290 -9.81 -6.37 24.27
C ASP A 290 -9.22 -7.81 24.33
N ARG A 291 -7.94 -7.95 23.96
CA ARG A 291 -7.16 -9.20 23.96
C ARG A 291 -6.13 -9.20 25.09
N LYS A 292 -6.56 -9.50 26.33
CA LYS A 292 -5.71 -9.45 27.54
C LYS A 292 -4.41 -10.26 27.46
N ASN A 293 -4.34 -11.26 26.57
CA ASN A 293 -3.15 -12.11 26.41
C ASN A 293 -2.26 -11.65 25.24
N ALA A 294 -2.57 -10.54 24.59
CA ALA A 294 -1.70 -9.95 23.57
C ALA A 294 -0.46 -9.32 24.24
N ASP A 295 0.66 -9.28 23.52
CA ASP A 295 1.88 -8.60 23.98
C ASP A 295 1.65 -7.08 24.08
N LEU A 296 0.71 -6.53 23.26
CA LEU A 296 0.23 -5.16 23.35
C LEU A 296 -1.30 -5.16 23.20
N ALA A 297 -2.01 -4.80 24.24
CA ALA A 297 -3.47 -4.86 24.29
C ALA A 297 -4.09 -3.47 24.48
N ALA A 298 -5.07 -3.09 23.64
CA ALA A 298 -5.89 -1.91 23.88
C ALA A 298 -7.20 -2.28 24.56
N SER A 299 -7.70 -1.34 25.37
CA SER A 299 -9.02 -1.39 26.00
C SER A 299 -9.62 0.02 26.11
N ASN A 300 -10.88 0.13 26.49
CA ASN A 300 -11.57 1.41 26.67
C ASN A 300 -11.49 2.33 25.44
N VAL A 301 -11.56 1.76 24.24
CA VAL A 301 -11.52 2.55 22.99
C VAL A 301 -12.76 3.43 22.91
N ARG A 302 -12.56 4.74 22.85
CA ARG A 302 -13.61 5.75 22.88
C ARG A 302 -13.34 6.90 21.94
N THR A 303 -14.41 7.48 21.41
CA THR A 303 -14.35 8.69 20.59
C THR A 303 -14.08 9.91 21.48
N VAL A 304 -13.17 10.77 21.03
CA VAL A 304 -12.88 12.08 21.63
C VAL A 304 -12.91 13.15 20.55
N LYS A 305 -12.95 14.43 20.96
CA LYS A 305 -12.91 15.51 19.97
C LYS A 305 -11.65 15.41 19.09
N GLY A 306 -11.83 15.21 17.79
CA GLY A 306 -10.76 15.15 16.80
C GLY A 306 -10.02 13.80 16.77
N GLY A 307 -10.70 12.68 17.09
CA GLY A 307 -10.13 11.35 16.97
C GLY A 307 -10.65 10.34 17.99
N ILE A 308 -9.80 9.41 18.38
CA ILE A 308 -10.11 8.36 19.38
C ILE A 308 -9.05 8.35 20.49
N GLU A 309 -9.42 7.78 21.63
CA GLU A 309 -8.52 7.58 22.77
C GLU A 309 -8.72 6.16 23.31
N PHE A 310 -7.65 5.54 23.77
CA PHE A 310 -7.68 4.18 24.31
C PHE A 310 -6.55 3.94 25.30
N ASP A 311 -6.77 3.00 26.21
CA ASP A 311 -5.79 2.56 27.18
C ASP A 311 -5.02 1.36 26.64
N ILE A 312 -3.71 1.32 26.84
CA ILE A 312 -2.81 0.27 26.37
C ILE A 312 -2.17 -0.43 27.56
N ALA A 313 -2.09 -1.75 27.50
CA ALA A 313 -1.27 -2.58 28.36
C ALA A 313 -0.15 -3.20 27.52
N GLU A 314 1.12 -2.91 27.85
CA GLU A 314 2.31 -3.50 27.26
C GLU A 314 2.82 -4.64 28.15
N SER A 315 3.15 -5.78 27.54
CA SER A 315 3.76 -6.91 28.24
C SER A 315 5.25 -6.68 28.50
N SER A 316 5.77 -7.28 29.56
CA SER A 316 7.21 -7.28 29.84
C SER A 316 8.05 -7.91 28.71
N LYS A 317 7.46 -8.83 27.93
CA LYS A 317 8.11 -9.44 26.75
C LYS A 317 8.36 -8.40 25.65
N LEU A 318 7.37 -7.53 25.36
CA LEU A 318 7.52 -6.48 24.36
C LEU A 318 8.47 -5.39 24.87
N ALA A 319 8.34 -4.96 26.12
CA ALA A 319 9.25 -3.99 26.77
C ALA A 319 10.72 -4.46 26.73
N ALA A 320 10.97 -5.76 27.01
CA ALA A 320 12.30 -6.35 26.89
C ALA A 320 12.84 -6.32 25.45
N ALA A 321 11.98 -6.62 24.47
CA ALA A 321 12.35 -6.58 23.04
C ALA A 321 12.60 -5.14 22.56
N ALA A 322 11.96 -4.15 23.17
CA ALA A 322 12.21 -2.72 22.96
C ALA A 322 13.53 -2.22 23.56
N GLY A 323 14.27 -3.06 24.27
CA GLY A 323 15.59 -2.73 24.86
C GLY A 323 15.51 -2.09 26.24
N GLU A 324 14.39 -2.19 26.95
CA GLU A 324 14.27 -1.69 28.31
C GLU A 324 15.04 -2.55 29.32
N ALA A 325 15.95 -1.95 30.08
CA ALA A 325 16.83 -2.68 31.01
C ALA A 325 16.06 -3.37 32.14
N ASP A 326 14.99 -2.74 32.62
CA ASP A 326 14.11 -3.25 33.71
C ASP A 326 12.70 -3.50 33.12
N ALA A 327 12.62 -4.31 32.06
CA ALA A 327 11.40 -4.57 31.31
C ALA A 327 10.26 -5.09 32.20
N GLN A 328 9.33 -4.22 32.53
CA GLN A 328 8.10 -4.53 33.25
C GLN A 328 6.87 -4.26 32.39
N ALA A 329 5.77 -4.90 32.72
CA ALA A 329 4.49 -4.56 32.10
C ALA A 329 4.10 -3.13 32.46
N SER A 330 3.68 -2.35 31.46
CA SER A 330 3.31 -0.94 31.61
C SER A 330 1.91 -0.65 31.09
N THR A 331 1.34 0.48 31.48
CA THR A 331 0.05 0.95 30.97
C THR A 331 0.15 2.40 30.53
N HIS A 332 -0.46 2.72 29.39
CA HIS A 332 -0.44 4.04 28.77
C HIS A 332 -1.84 4.41 28.30
N THR A 333 -2.13 5.69 28.19
CA THR A 333 -3.33 6.18 27.50
C THR A 333 -2.89 6.92 26.26
N VAL A 334 -3.34 6.48 25.09
CA VAL A 334 -2.94 7.03 23.80
C VAL A 334 -4.12 7.73 23.15
N ARG A 335 -3.87 8.92 22.64
CA ARG A 335 -4.78 9.65 21.78
C ARG A 335 -4.32 9.54 20.32
N LEU A 336 -5.26 9.20 19.44
CA LEU A 336 -5.06 9.10 18.00
C LEU A 336 -5.91 10.18 17.31
N SER A 337 -5.29 11.04 16.48
CA SER A 337 -5.94 12.15 15.78
C SER A 337 -6.70 11.73 14.51
N ILE A 338 -7.01 10.44 14.36
CA ILE A 338 -7.78 9.87 13.24
C ILE A 338 -9.07 9.29 13.78
N ALA A 339 -10.19 9.50 13.06
CA ALA A 339 -11.48 8.88 13.38
C ALA A 339 -11.47 7.37 13.12
N GLY A 340 -12.52 6.70 13.55
CA GLY A 340 -12.72 5.28 13.33
C GLY A 340 -12.15 4.43 14.46
N LEU A 341 -13.04 3.90 15.32
CA LEU A 341 -12.63 3.08 16.47
C LEU A 341 -11.81 1.85 16.07
N PHE A 342 -11.98 1.34 14.84
CA PHE A 342 -11.17 0.27 14.26
C PHE A 342 -9.70 0.66 14.07
N ASN A 343 -9.38 1.97 14.01
CA ASN A 343 -8.01 2.46 13.90
C ASN A 343 -7.18 2.22 15.18
N ALA A 344 -7.81 1.84 16.30
CA ALA A 344 -7.09 1.36 17.47
C ALA A 344 -6.26 0.09 17.16
N GLU A 345 -6.76 -0.83 16.32
CA GLU A 345 -6.00 -2.01 15.88
C GLU A 345 -4.81 -1.62 14.98
N ASN A 346 -5.02 -0.68 14.05
CA ASN A 346 -3.94 -0.15 13.22
C ASN A 346 -2.86 0.54 14.07
N ALA A 347 -3.28 1.34 15.05
CA ALA A 347 -2.37 2.02 15.97
C ALA A 347 -1.58 1.02 16.83
N LEU A 348 -2.20 -0.04 17.36
CA LEU A 348 -1.49 -1.08 18.10
C LEU A 348 -0.40 -1.74 17.26
N CYS A 349 -0.67 -2.00 15.99
CA CYS A 349 0.33 -2.55 15.07
C CYS A 349 1.51 -1.57 14.85
N ALA A 350 1.21 -0.29 14.63
CA ALA A 350 2.24 0.75 14.48
C ALA A 350 3.07 0.91 15.77
N ILE A 351 2.42 0.95 16.93
CA ILE A 351 3.07 1.04 18.25
C ILE A 351 3.98 -0.17 18.48
N ALA A 352 3.51 -1.39 18.24
CA ALA A 352 4.33 -2.59 18.41
C ALA A 352 5.57 -2.56 17.52
N CYS A 353 5.44 -2.14 16.26
CA CYS A 353 6.57 -1.96 15.35
C CYS A 353 7.55 -0.89 15.87
N ALA A 354 7.04 0.26 16.32
CA ALA A 354 7.85 1.32 16.89
C ALA A 354 8.61 0.87 18.15
N ARG A 355 7.92 0.16 19.06
CA ARG A 355 8.56 -0.40 20.26
C ARG A 355 9.69 -1.37 19.90
N LEU A 356 9.48 -2.25 18.92
CA LEU A 356 10.50 -3.19 18.45
C LEU A 356 11.67 -2.51 17.73
N LEU A 357 11.50 -1.26 17.27
CA LEU A 357 12.56 -0.39 16.77
C LEU A 357 13.24 0.43 17.89
N GLY A 358 12.84 0.23 19.15
CA GLY A 358 13.41 0.93 20.32
C GLY A 358 12.82 2.32 20.57
N ILE A 359 11.70 2.67 19.97
CA ILE A 359 11.07 3.99 20.16
C ILE A 359 10.34 4.06 21.50
N GLY A 360 10.60 5.14 22.24
CA GLY A 360 10.00 5.39 23.54
C GLY A 360 8.56 5.90 23.48
N TRP A 361 7.80 5.74 24.58
CA TRP A 361 6.39 6.07 24.67
C TRP A 361 6.08 7.55 24.41
N ASN A 362 6.95 8.49 24.82
CA ASN A 362 6.73 9.91 24.57
C ASN A 362 6.60 10.24 23.08
N ALA A 363 7.46 9.66 22.24
CA ALA A 363 7.40 9.85 20.79
C ALA A 363 6.17 9.15 20.18
N ILE A 364 5.80 7.97 20.70
CA ILE A 364 4.60 7.25 20.30
C ILE A 364 3.33 8.09 20.55
N GLU A 365 3.16 8.60 21.76
CA GLU A 365 2.02 9.43 22.15
C GLU A 365 1.99 10.73 21.34
N GLN A 366 3.15 11.39 21.17
CA GLN A 366 3.25 12.61 20.37
C GLN A 366 2.92 12.35 18.90
N GLY A 367 3.51 11.35 18.26
CA GLY A 367 3.30 11.04 16.84
C GLY A 367 1.83 10.72 16.55
N LEU A 368 1.21 9.84 17.35
CA LEU A 368 -0.18 9.46 17.15
C LEU A 368 -1.18 10.59 17.43
N SER A 369 -0.87 11.51 18.34
CA SER A 369 -1.75 12.66 18.64
C SER A 369 -1.79 13.71 17.53
N HIS A 370 -0.87 13.65 16.56
CA HIS A 370 -0.76 14.62 15.45
C HIS A 370 -0.78 13.96 14.07
N VAL A 371 -0.84 12.64 13.98
CA VAL A 371 -0.81 11.94 12.70
C VAL A 371 -1.99 12.35 11.83
N ARG A 372 -1.70 12.55 10.54
CA ARG A 372 -2.69 12.69 9.49
C ARG A 372 -2.39 11.68 8.40
N VAL A 373 -3.44 11.08 7.86
CA VAL A 373 -3.32 10.16 6.74
C VAL A 373 -4.21 10.70 5.63
N PRO A 374 -3.63 11.23 4.57
CA PRO A 374 -4.40 11.84 3.50
C PRO A 374 -5.47 10.90 2.95
N GLY A 375 -6.73 11.38 2.90
CA GLY A 375 -7.85 10.60 2.39
C GLY A 375 -8.16 9.29 3.15
N ARG A 376 -7.82 9.19 4.44
CA ARG A 376 -8.15 8.03 5.29
C ARG A 376 -8.76 8.48 6.60
N MET A 377 -10.10 8.37 6.73
CA MET A 377 -10.85 8.82 7.90
C MET A 377 -10.47 10.26 8.33
N GLU A 378 -10.19 11.09 7.35
CA GLU A 378 -9.81 12.49 7.58
C GLU A 378 -11.02 13.29 8.07
N ILE A 379 -10.84 13.94 9.21
CA ILE A 379 -11.90 14.73 9.86
C ILE A 379 -11.75 16.20 9.48
N ILE A 380 -12.70 16.73 8.74
CA ILE A 380 -12.76 18.13 8.36
C ILE A 380 -14.05 18.71 8.96
N ALA A 381 -13.91 19.48 10.02
CA ALA A 381 -15.06 20.06 10.73
C ALA A 381 -15.25 21.53 10.33
N SER A 382 -16.48 21.90 10.01
CA SER A 382 -16.81 23.33 9.83
C SER A 382 -16.51 24.10 11.12
N PRO A 383 -15.82 25.24 11.06
CA PRO A 383 -15.52 26.04 12.25
C PRO A 383 -16.78 26.69 12.88
N ASN A 384 -17.84 26.89 12.11
CA ASN A 384 -18.99 27.68 12.49
C ASN A 384 -20.30 26.89 12.58
N GLU A 385 -20.32 25.62 12.11
CA GLU A 385 -21.55 24.84 11.93
C GLU A 385 -21.37 23.41 12.45
N PRO A 386 -22.44 22.75 12.87
CA PRO A 386 -22.37 21.36 13.33
C PRO A 386 -22.29 20.36 12.15
N ILE A 387 -21.41 20.65 11.19
CA ILE A 387 -21.15 19.82 10.01
C ILE A 387 -19.71 19.30 10.07
N THR A 388 -19.56 18.01 9.89
CA THR A 388 -18.25 17.32 9.84
C THR A 388 -18.19 16.48 8.58
N ALA A 389 -17.20 16.71 7.73
CA ALA A 389 -16.87 15.79 6.65
C ALA A 389 -15.90 14.71 7.15
N ILE A 390 -16.13 13.48 6.71
CA ILE A 390 -15.19 12.36 6.83
C ILE A 390 -14.81 11.98 5.41
N VAL A 391 -13.57 12.29 5.04
CA VAL A 391 -13.00 11.95 3.74
C VAL A 391 -12.27 10.61 3.86
N ASP A 392 -12.66 9.62 3.05
CA ASP A 392 -12.07 8.29 3.10
C ASP A 392 -12.04 7.60 1.73
N TYR A 393 -11.03 6.81 1.50
CA TYR A 393 -10.85 6.01 0.27
C TYR A 393 -11.68 4.71 0.26
N ALA A 394 -12.64 4.55 1.16
CA ALA A 394 -13.53 3.40 1.19
C ALA A 394 -14.29 3.26 -0.14
N HIS A 395 -14.16 2.11 -0.80
CA HIS A 395 -14.69 1.88 -2.14
C HIS A 395 -15.19 0.44 -2.36
N ASN A 396 -15.30 -0.38 -1.31
CA ASN A 396 -15.84 -1.74 -1.39
C ASN A 396 -16.71 -2.06 -0.18
N LYS A 397 -17.45 -3.17 -0.24
CA LYS A 397 -18.42 -3.56 0.78
C LYS A 397 -17.84 -3.56 2.19
N LEU A 398 -16.69 -4.22 2.38
CA LEU A 398 -16.06 -4.37 3.71
C LEU A 398 -15.66 -3.02 4.31
N SER A 399 -15.07 -2.13 3.50
CA SER A 399 -14.69 -0.80 3.96
C SER A 399 -15.92 0.07 4.27
N PHE A 400 -16.98 -0.01 3.47
CA PHE A 400 -18.24 0.68 3.74
C PHE A 400 -18.88 0.22 5.04
N GLU A 401 -19.04 -1.11 5.25
CA GLU A 401 -19.60 -1.64 6.50
C GLU A 401 -18.79 -1.19 7.72
N THR A 402 -17.46 -1.24 7.63
CA THR A 402 -16.58 -0.85 8.73
C THR A 402 -16.73 0.64 9.04
N LEU A 403 -16.67 1.48 8.00
CA LEU A 403 -16.79 2.93 8.10
C LEU A 403 -18.16 3.33 8.69
N PHE A 404 -19.27 2.88 8.11
CA PHE A 404 -20.60 3.28 8.56
C PHE A 404 -20.93 2.78 9.96
N LYS A 405 -20.51 1.55 10.33
CA LYS A 405 -20.62 1.05 11.71
C LYS A 405 -19.87 1.97 12.69
N SER A 406 -18.69 2.44 12.31
CA SER A 406 -17.91 3.38 13.11
C SER A 406 -18.64 4.73 13.21
N LEU A 407 -19.08 5.31 12.10
CA LEU A 407 -19.79 6.59 12.08
C LEU A 407 -21.05 6.58 12.96
N LYS A 408 -21.88 5.53 12.87
CA LYS A 408 -23.07 5.38 13.75
C LYS A 408 -22.71 5.35 15.22
N LYS A 409 -21.57 4.76 15.59
CA LYS A 409 -21.12 4.68 16.97
C LYS A 409 -20.43 5.95 17.45
N GLU A 410 -19.69 6.63 16.57
CA GLU A 410 -18.93 7.84 16.88
C GLU A 410 -19.78 9.11 16.84
N TYR A 411 -20.81 9.13 15.99
CA TYR A 411 -21.73 10.27 15.81
C TYR A 411 -23.19 9.88 16.07
N PRO A 412 -23.53 9.45 17.31
CA PRO A 412 -24.88 8.93 17.61
C PRO A 412 -25.95 10.01 17.44
N GLY A 413 -26.99 9.67 16.66
CA GLY A 413 -28.14 10.57 16.44
C GLY A 413 -27.90 11.71 15.45
N GLN A 414 -26.70 11.82 14.87
CA GLN A 414 -26.45 12.79 13.81
C GLN A 414 -26.99 12.28 12.46
N GLN A 415 -27.32 13.20 11.58
CA GLN A 415 -27.65 12.91 10.19
C GLN A 415 -26.37 12.43 9.47
N ILE A 416 -26.48 11.36 8.66
CA ILE A 416 -25.38 10.87 7.83
C ILE A 416 -25.76 11.04 6.36
N ILE A 417 -24.95 11.79 5.61
CA ILE A 417 -25.05 11.93 4.16
C ILE A 417 -23.83 11.24 3.56
N ALA A 418 -24.03 10.35 2.58
CA ALA A 418 -22.93 9.63 1.93
C ALA A 418 -22.81 10.04 0.46
N ILE A 419 -21.62 10.46 0.04
CA ILE A 419 -21.27 10.81 -1.34
C ILE A 419 -20.27 9.80 -1.85
N PHE A 420 -20.59 9.08 -2.93
CA PHE A 420 -19.71 8.08 -3.52
C PHE A 420 -20.11 7.71 -4.94
N GLY A 421 -19.20 7.04 -5.65
CA GLY A 421 -19.41 6.50 -6.98
C GLY A 421 -19.03 5.03 -7.07
N ALA A 422 -18.92 4.54 -8.30
CA ALA A 422 -18.36 3.24 -8.64
C ALA A 422 -17.55 3.35 -9.95
N PRO A 423 -16.47 2.52 -10.12
CA PRO A 423 -15.64 2.61 -11.31
C PRO A 423 -16.30 2.02 -12.55
N GLY A 424 -15.81 2.45 -13.72
CA GLY A 424 -16.10 1.82 -15.00
C GLY A 424 -15.12 0.73 -15.37
N GLY A 425 -15.56 -0.23 -16.18
CA GLY A 425 -14.72 -1.29 -16.74
C GLY A 425 -14.23 -2.35 -15.74
N LYS A 426 -14.50 -2.21 -14.45
CA LYS A 426 -14.08 -3.13 -13.38
C LYS A 426 -15.03 -3.08 -12.18
N ALA A 427 -14.99 -4.11 -11.32
CA ALA A 427 -15.68 -4.14 -10.02
C ALA A 427 -17.19 -3.77 -10.11
N TYR A 428 -17.87 -4.27 -11.12
CA TYR A 428 -19.30 -3.96 -11.42
C TYR A 428 -20.22 -4.27 -10.23
N GLU A 429 -19.88 -5.25 -9.40
CA GLU A 429 -20.61 -5.59 -8.17
C GLU A 429 -20.75 -4.43 -7.18
N ARG A 430 -19.86 -3.43 -7.27
CA ARG A 430 -19.91 -2.24 -6.41
C ARG A 430 -21.13 -1.39 -6.68
N ARG A 431 -21.63 -1.36 -7.93
CA ARG A 431 -22.83 -0.61 -8.33
C ARG A 431 -24.10 -1.13 -7.66
N GLU A 432 -24.07 -2.38 -7.18
CA GLU A 432 -25.15 -2.99 -6.40
C GLU A 432 -24.86 -2.93 -4.89
N VAL A 433 -23.69 -3.42 -4.47
CA VAL A 433 -23.45 -3.65 -3.05
C VAL A 433 -23.18 -2.37 -2.24
N LEU A 434 -22.65 -1.30 -2.87
CA LEU A 434 -22.37 -0.05 -2.14
C LEU A 434 -23.65 0.71 -1.78
N PRO A 435 -24.63 0.93 -2.71
CA PRO A 435 -25.93 1.51 -2.36
C PRO A 435 -26.65 0.74 -1.26
N GLN A 436 -26.68 -0.59 -1.35
CA GLN A 436 -27.31 -1.45 -0.34
C GLN A 436 -26.64 -1.33 1.01
N THR A 437 -25.30 -1.29 1.03
CA THR A 437 -24.54 -1.18 2.28
C THR A 437 -24.71 0.21 2.91
N ALA A 438 -24.52 1.28 2.15
CA ALA A 438 -24.66 2.64 2.66
C ALA A 438 -26.09 2.98 3.07
N GLY A 439 -27.10 2.51 2.32
CA GLY A 439 -28.51 2.73 2.59
C GLY A 439 -29.01 2.14 3.92
N ALA A 440 -28.29 1.17 4.49
CA ALA A 440 -28.60 0.66 5.83
C ALA A 440 -28.19 1.64 6.97
N TYR A 441 -27.39 2.66 6.66
CA TYR A 441 -26.81 3.55 7.67
C TYR A 441 -27.03 5.03 7.40
N ALA A 442 -26.97 5.48 6.15
CA ALA A 442 -27.08 6.88 5.78
C ALA A 442 -28.54 7.34 5.62
N ASP A 443 -28.78 8.61 5.90
CA ASP A 443 -30.08 9.25 5.73
C ASP A 443 -30.31 9.76 4.30
N LEU A 444 -29.20 10.02 3.57
CA LEU A 444 -29.20 10.41 2.15
C LEU A 444 -27.96 9.84 1.47
N LEU A 445 -28.14 9.31 0.27
CA LEU A 445 -27.05 8.92 -0.63
C LEU A 445 -26.96 9.89 -1.80
N ILE A 446 -25.76 10.36 -2.16
CA ILE A 446 -25.53 11.17 -3.35
C ILE A 446 -24.53 10.41 -4.23
N TYR A 447 -24.98 10.04 -5.44
CA TYR A 447 -24.13 9.33 -6.40
C TYR A 447 -23.40 10.32 -7.29
N ALA A 448 -22.08 10.27 -7.24
CA ALA A 448 -21.18 11.13 -7.99
C ALA A 448 -20.18 10.29 -8.82
N GLU A 449 -19.44 10.96 -9.69
CA GLU A 449 -18.41 10.32 -10.49
C GLU A 449 -17.29 9.74 -9.61
N GLU A 450 -16.88 8.50 -9.91
CA GLU A 450 -15.59 7.91 -9.54
C GLU A 450 -14.82 7.72 -10.87
N ASP A 451 -13.91 6.80 -11.04
CA ASP A 451 -13.16 6.56 -12.27
C ASP A 451 -14.01 5.84 -13.34
N PRO A 452 -14.75 6.52 -14.19
CA PRO A 452 -15.67 5.87 -15.14
C PRO A 452 -14.95 5.11 -16.27
N ALA A 453 -13.68 5.38 -16.51
CA ALA A 453 -12.92 4.82 -17.62
C ALA A 453 -13.70 5.01 -18.95
N HIS A 454 -14.08 3.91 -19.63
CA HIS A 454 -14.86 3.95 -20.87
C HIS A 454 -16.39 3.86 -20.65
N ASP A 455 -16.86 3.66 -19.42
CA ASP A 455 -18.30 3.63 -19.12
C ASP A 455 -18.83 5.07 -18.98
N ARG A 456 -20.13 5.26 -19.24
CA ARG A 456 -20.75 6.57 -19.02
C ARG A 456 -21.11 6.74 -17.54
N VAL A 457 -20.79 7.90 -16.98
CA VAL A 457 -21.09 8.23 -15.58
C VAL A 457 -22.59 8.13 -15.29
N GLU A 458 -23.41 8.59 -16.25
CA GLU A 458 -24.87 8.53 -16.15
C GLU A 458 -25.37 7.09 -15.98
N ASP A 459 -24.81 6.15 -16.73
CA ASP A 459 -25.21 4.75 -16.69
C ASP A 459 -24.79 4.11 -15.35
N ILE A 460 -23.57 4.42 -14.86
CA ILE A 460 -23.08 3.95 -13.56
C ILE A 460 -23.99 4.44 -12.44
N CYS A 461 -24.24 5.76 -12.38
CA CYS A 461 -25.07 6.35 -11.33
C CYS A 461 -26.55 5.89 -11.41
N ALA A 462 -27.08 5.69 -12.62
CA ALA A 462 -28.42 5.13 -12.79
C ALA A 462 -28.53 3.68 -12.29
N GLU A 463 -27.51 2.86 -12.55
CA GLU A 463 -27.44 1.48 -12.04
C GLU A 463 -27.37 1.48 -10.51
N MET A 464 -26.56 2.36 -9.89
CA MET A 464 -26.49 2.51 -8.43
C MET A 464 -27.83 2.96 -7.85
N SER A 465 -28.51 3.93 -8.49
CA SER A 465 -29.84 4.40 -8.10
C SER A 465 -30.87 3.28 -8.13
N ASN A 466 -30.87 2.46 -9.20
CA ASN A 466 -31.78 1.32 -9.33
C ASN A 466 -31.54 0.21 -8.28
N ASN A 467 -30.32 0.11 -7.75
CA ASN A 467 -29.93 -0.83 -6.72
C ASN A 467 -30.08 -0.28 -5.29
N THR A 468 -30.52 0.99 -5.15
CA THR A 468 -30.80 1.58 -3.85
C THR A 468 -32.00 0.92 -3.19
N PRO A 469 -31.91 0.51 -1.91
CA PRO A 469 -33.05 -0.11 -1.21
C PRO A 469 -34.27 0.82 -1.19
N GLU A 470 -35.47 0.23 -1.29
CA GLU A 470 -36.74 0.97 -1.24
C GLU A 470 -36.83 1.80 0.08
N GLY A 471 -37.23 3.07 -0.08
CA GLY A 471 -37.36 4.00 1.05
C GLY A 471 -36.08 4.73 1.45
N VAL A 472 -34.93 4.42 0.85
CA VAL A 472 -33.68 5.15 1.06
C VAL A 472 -33.65 6.38 0.13
N ALA A 473 -33.54 7.58 0.73
CA ALA A 473 -33.43 8.83 -0.02
C ALA A 473 -32.09 8.88 -0.78
N HIS A 474 -32.15 9.24 -2.06
CA HIS A 474 -30.94 9.41 -2.85
C HIS A 474 -31.09 10.45 -3.94
N GLU A 475 -29.97 11.05 -4.34
CA GLU A 475 -29.84 12.01 -5.44
C GLU A 475 -28.68 11.58 -6.36
N ILE A 476 -28.70 12.02 -7.64
CA ILE A 476 -27.60 11.84 -8.59
C ILE A 476 -27.04 13.21 -8.92
N ILE A 477 -25.77 13.44 -8.58
CA ILE A 477 -25.03 14.67 -8.89
C ILE A 477 -23.64 14.25 -9.33
N TYR A 478 -23.39 14.28 -10.65
CA TYR A 478 -22.18 13.71 -11.23
C TYR A 478 -20.90 14.40 -10.78
N ASP A 479 -20.91 15.74 -10.68
CA ASP A 479 -19.76 16.51 -10.21
C ASP A 479 -19.61 16.38 -8.69
N ARG A 480 -18.41 16.01 -8.24
CA ARG A 480 -18.12 15.73 -6.83
C ARG A 480 -18.18 16.99 -5.95
N GLU A 481 -17.74 18.15 -6.48
CA GLU A 481 -17.80 19.42 -5.74
C GLU A 481 -19.24 19.88 -5.57
N GLU A 482 -20.05 19.79 -6.61
CA GLU A 482 -21.47 20.10 -6.55
C GLU A 482 -22.25 19.11 -5.65
N ALA A 483 -21.87 17.82 -5.66
CA ALA A 483 -22.44 16.83 -4.75
C ALA A 483 -22.14 17.18 -3.28
N PHE A 484 -20.92 17.62 -2.99
CA PHE A 484 -20.55 18.04 -1.63
C PHE A 484 -21.27 19.33 -1.20
N LYS A 485 -21.37 20.33 -2.07
CA LYS A 485 -22.16 21.55 -1.81
C LYS A 485 -23.62 21.21 -1.52
N ARG A 486 -24.22 20.29 -2.30
CA ARG A 486 -25.59 19.84 -2.07
C ARG A 486 -25.77 19.15 -0.72
N ALA A 487 -24.80 18.33 -0.30
CA ALA A 487 -24.82 17.71 1.02
C ALA A 487 -24.80 18.74 2.16
N VAL A 488 -24.03 19.82 2.01
CA VAL A 488 -24.00 20.94 2.96
C VAL A 488 -25.34 21.69 2.97
N GLU A 489 -25.96 21.95 1.81
CA GLU A 489 -27.30 22.54 1.73
C GLU A 489 -28.34 21.67 2.48
N VAL A 490 -28.34 20.35 2.26
CA VAL A 490 -29.26 19.44 2.96
C VAL A 490 -29.01 19.46 4.48
N ALA A 491 -27.77 19.58 4.92
CA ALA A 491 -27.45 19.75 6.33
C ALA A 491 -28.05 21.04 6.91
N HIS A 492 -27.96 22.16 6.18
CA HIS A 492 -28.59 23.42 6.55
C HIS A 492 -30.12 23.31 6.57
N GLU A 493 -30.74 22.73 5.54
CA GLU A 493 -32.19 22.52 5.45
C GLU A 493 -32.73 21.72 6.63
N SER A 494 -31.99 20.69 7.04
CA SER A 494 -32.37 19.82 8.16
C SER A 494 -32.19 20.46 9.54
N GLY A 495 -31.22 21.39 9.67
CA GLY A 495 -30.81 22.00 10.93
C GLY A 495 -30.24 21.04 11.97
N LYS A 496 -29.89 19.82 11.55
CA LYS A 496 -29.34 18.77 12.43
C LYS A 496 -27.80 18.76 12.36
N PRO A 497 -27.14 18.38 13.45
CA PRO A 497 -25.74 18.00 13.36
C PRO A 497 -25.55 16.89 12.30
N THR A 498 -24.65 17.12 11.35
CA THR A 498 -24.51 16.27 10.14
C THR A 498 -23.09 15.79 9.95
N VAL A 499 -22.95 14.51 9.61
CA VAL A 499 -21.72 13.90 9.12
C VAL A 499 -21.85 13.64 7.63
N ILE A 500 -20.96 14.21 6.83
CA ILE A 500 -20.86 13.97 5.38
C ILE A 500 -19.74 12.98 5.14
N ALA A 501 -20.08 11.74 4.79
CA ALA A 501 -19.11 10.71 4.39
C ALA A 501 -18.80 10.90 2.89
N PHE A 502 -17.62 11.43 2.58
CA PHE A 502 -17.16 11.71 1.23
C PHE A 502 -16.15 10.65 0.82
N LEU A 503 -16.58 9.72 -0.04
CA LEU A 503 -15.94 8.41 -0.17
C LEU A 503 -15.46 8.13 -1.60
N ALA A 504 -14.54 7.17 -1.69
CA ALA A 504 -13.95 6.52 -2.86
C ALA A 504 -12.74 7.20 -3.46
N LYS A 505 -12.63 8.53 -3.49
CA LYS A 505 -11.51 9.25 -4.12
C LYS A 505 -10.47 9.76 -3.12
N GLY A 506 -10.88 10.23 -1.93
CA GLY A 506 -9.95 10.71 -0.89
C GLY A 506 -9.07 11.86 -1.38
N GLU A 507 -7.75 11.63 -1.48
CA GLU A 507 -6.75 12.61 -1.96
C GLU A 507 -6.39 12.46 -3.45
N GLU A 508 -7.07 11.60 -4.19
CA GLU A 508 -6.76 11.44 -5.62
C GLU A 508 -7.06 12.74 -6.39
N GLU A 509 -6.05 13.25 -7.07
CA GLU A 509 -6.11 14.46 -7.90
C GLU A 509 -6.27 14.15 -9.39
N LEU A 510 -6.44 12.88 -9.75
CA LEU A 510 -6.62 12.42 -11.12
C LEU A 510 -7.93 11.66 -11.27
N GLN A 511 -8.63 11.92 -12.37
CA GLN A 511 -9.85 11.25 -12.79
C GLN A 511 -9.58 10.42 -14.05
N HIS A 512 -9.87 9.12 -14.00
CA HIS A 512 -9.71 8.24 -15.16
C HIS A 512 -10.94 8.34 -16.06
N ARG A 513 -10.81 9.02 -17.22
CA ARG A 513 -11.86 9.15 -18.26
C ARG A 513 -11.33 8.68 -19.61
N GLY A 514 -11.95 7.67 -20.18
CA GLY A 514 -11.47 7.00 -21.40
C GLY A 514 -10.06 6.42 -21.20
N ASP A 515 -9.14 6.82 -22.07
CA ASP A 515 -7.71 6.44 -21.98
C ASP A 515 -6.86 7.48 -21.22
N ASN A 516 -7.49 8.53 -20.67
CA ASN A 516 -6.78 9.66 -20.06
C ASN A 516 -6.97 9.72 -18.54
N PHE A 517 -5.97 10.32 -17.89
CA PHE A 517 -6.08 10.75 -16.50
C PHE A 517 -6.12 12.29 -16.50
N GLU A 518 -7.23 12.84 -16.04
CA GLU A 518 -7.51 14.28 -16.04
C GLU A 518 -7.36 14.84 -14.63
N PRO A 519 -6.70 16.00 -14.44
CA PRO A 519 -6.60 16.64 -13.13
C PRO A 519 -7.98 17.03 -12.57
N ILE A 520 -8.20 16.73 -11.30
CA ILE A 520 -9.39 17.14 -10.52
C ILE A 520 -8.96 17.69 -9.16
N LYS A 521 -9.88 18.34 -8.44
CA LYS A 521 -9.69 18.59 -7.00
C LYS A 521 -9.91 17.29 -6.22
N SER A 522 -9.08 17.03 -5.23
CA SER A 522 -9.31 15.92 -4.30
C SER A 522 -10.55 16.16 -3.43
N ASP A 523 -11.16 15.09 -2.90
CA ASP A 523 -12.29 15.19 -1.97
C ASP A 523 -11.94 15.99 -0.72
N SER A 524 -10.71 15.87 -0.23
CA SER A 524 -10.21 16.62 0.92
C SER A 524 -10.12 18.11 0.61
N ALA A 525 -9.56 18.48 -0.54
CA ALA A 525 -9.49 19.88 -0.97
C ALA A 525 -10.88 20.51 -1.13
N ILE A 526 -11.84 19.78 -1.72
CA ILE A 526 -13.23 20.20 -1.85
C ILE A 526 -13.85 20.44 -0.47
N ALA A 527 -13.71 19.49 0.45
CA ALA A 527 -14.29 19.59 1.78
C ALA A 527 -13.71 20.76 2.59
N HIS A 528 -12.39 20.97 2.54
CA HIS A 528 -11.75 22.14 3.17
C HIS A 528 -12.27 23.46 2.61
N GLU A 529 -12.33 23.58 1.29
CA GLU A 529 -12.78 24.83 0.64
C GLU A 529 -14.25 25.15 0.96
N VAL A 530 -15.13 24.15 0.85
CA VAL A 530 -16.58 24.36 1.05
C VAL A 530 -16.95 24.57 2.51
N LEU A 531 -16.28 23.89 3.45
CA LEU A 531 -16.53 24.06 4.89
C LEU A 531 -15.77 25.25 5.50
N GLY A 532 -14.81 25.84 4.79
CA GLY A 532 -13.98 26.92 5.29
C GLY A 532 -13.05 26.49 6.43
N ALA A 533 -12.55 25.26 6.38
CA ALA A 533 -11.80 24.61 7.44
C ALA A 533 -10.28 24.58 7.16
#